data_1767f67868c687661780ae61d27f4638
#
_entry.id   1767f67868c687661780ae61d27f4638
#
_cell.length_a   1.000
_cell.length_b   1.000
_cell.length_c   1.000
_cell.angle_alpha   90.00
_cell.angle_beta   90.00
_cell.angle_gamma   90.00
#
_symmetry.space_group_name_H-M   'P 1'
#
loop_
_entity.id
_entity.type
_entity.pdbx_description
1 polymer ?
#
loop_
_entity_poly.entity_id
_entity_poly.type
_entity_poly.pdbx_seq_one_letter_code
_entity_poly.pdbx_strand_id
1 'polypeptide(L)'
;KHMKISPTLTEVKEIAKTGKYDILPVSCEILSDFITPIEAMRILQNVSTHCYLLESAQANEAWGRYTFLGYDPKLEINCIDGHMKLGKLSVETENPSEYIRQILSEYKSPKFDYLPSFTGGLVGYFSYDYLGYKEKSIRGKAKDTEDFKDVDLMLFDKVIAFDNLCQKIILIANMSLDAPETGYNKAIVELKQLRELLMHGEKKQNMGGKLLGEVTPLFEKEQYCEMVEKAKHHIKEGDIFQIVLSNRLSAPFEGSLFDTYRVLRTINPSPYMFYFSGTDVEVAGASPETLVKLENGVLHTFPLAGTRPRGATAEEDKKLEEGLLKDEKELAEHNMLVDLGRNDLGKVSKFGTVKVEKLHSIERYSHVMHIGSTVRGEIREEYD
;
A
#
# COMPACT_ATOMS: atom_id res chain seq x y z
N LYS A 1 -21.37 -28.17 4.67
CA LYS A 1 -21.97 -27.22 3.70
C LYS A 1 -21.04 -27.08 2.52
N HIS A 2 -21.56 -27.26 1.29
CA HIS A 2 -20.76 -27.09 0.07
C HIS A 2 -20.34 -25.64 -0.07
N MET A 3 -19.03 -25.39 -0.29
CA MET A 3 -18.52 -24.08 -0.66
C MET A 3 -19.03 -23.77 -2.09
N LYS A 4 -19.63 -22.60 -2.27
CA LYS A 4 -19.97 -22.11 -3.60
C LYS A 4 -18.70 -21.53 -4.23
N ILE A 5 -18.22 -22.15 -5.29
CA ILE A 5 -17.05 -21.69 -6.06
C ILE A 5 -17.51 -20.83 -7.22
N SER A 6 -16.87 -19.69 -7.41
CA SER A 6 -17.09 -18.76 -8.51
C SER A 6 -15.77 -18.40 -9.19
N PRO A 7 -15.71 -18.30 -10.51
CA PRO A 7 -16.72 -18.70 -11.47
C PRO A 7 -16.85 -20.22 -11.58
N THR A 8 -17.82 -20.71 -12.36
CA THR A 8 -17.94 -22.14 -12.65
C THR A 8 -16.86 -22.59 -13.64
N LEU A 9 -16.58 -23.90 -13.68
CA LEU A 9 -15.62 -24.45 -14.66
C LEU A 9 -16.01 -24.14 -16.11
N THR A 10 -17.30 -24.16 -16.42
CA THR A 10 -17.82 -23.81 -17.76
C THR A 10 -17.46 -22.34 -18.10
N GLU A 11 -17.72 -21.43 -17.20
CA GLU A 11 -17.36 -20.00 -17.36
C GLU A 11 -15.85 -19.80 -17.53
N VAL A 12 -15.05 -20.52 -16.75
CA VAL A 12 -13.57 -20.50 -16.86
C VAL A 12 -13.11 -20.95 -18.24
N LYS A 13 -13.68 -22.05 -18.74
CA LYS A 13 -13.35 -22.57 -20.07
C LYS A 13 -13.70 -21.58 -21.19
N GLU A 14 -14.84 -20.88 -21.07
CA GLU A 14 -15.23 -19.83 -22.03
C GLU A 14 -14.27 -18.65 -22.00
N ILE A 15 -13.86 -18.21 -20.83
CA ILE A 15 -12.86 -17.13 -20.67
C ILE A 15 -11.49 -17.56 -21.23
N ALA A 16 -11.07 -18.80 -20.99
CA ALA A 16 -9.82 -19.33 -21.50
C ALA A 16 -9.77 -19.35 -23.04
N LYS A 17 -10.89 -19.61 -23.70
CA LYS A 17 -10.97 -19.59 -25.17
C LYS A 17 -10.70 -18.22 -25.78
N THR A 18 -10.90 -17.14 -25.04
CA THR A 18 -10.62 -15.78 -25.55
C THR A 18 -9.14 -15.51 -25.76
N GLY A 19 -8.26 -16.24 -25.08
CA GLY A 19 -6.80 -16.03 -25.13
C GLY A 19 -6.32 -14.68 -24.58
N LYS A 20 -7.19 -13.93 -23.90
CA LYS A 20 -6.87 -12.57 -23.41
C LYS A 20 -6.17 -12.55 -22.07
N TYR A 21 -6.25 -13.63 -21.29
CA TYR A 21 -5.78 -13.69 -19.90
C TYR A 21 -4.85 -14.88 -19.66
N ASP A 22 -3.99 -14.75 -18.69
CA ASP A 22 -3.03 -15.78 -18.29
C ASP A 22 -3.48 -16.53 -17.06
N ILE A 23 -4.14 -15.82 -16.15
CA ILE A 23 -4.65 -16.32 -14.88
C ILE A 23 -6.10 -15.89 -14.67
N LEU A 24 -6.74 -16.54 -13.71
CA LEU A 24 -8.11 -16.21 -13.34
C LEU A 24 -8.31 -16.40 -11.83
N PRO A 25 -8.91 -15.42 -11.12
CA PRO A 25 -9.21 -15.58 -9.71
C PRO A 25 -10.44 -16.47 -9.49
N VAL A 26 -10.21 -17.61 -8.85
CA VAL A 26 -11.25 -18.50 -8.36
C VAL A 26 -11.52 -18.20 -6.91
N SER A 27 -12.77 -18.08 -6.52
CA SER A 27 -13.12 -17.62 -5.18
C SER A 27 -14.24 -18.38 -4.53
N CYS A 28 -14.31 -18.28 -3.21
CA CYS A 28 -15.46 -18.67 -2.42
C CYS A 28 -15.65 -17.66 -1.28
N GLU A 29 -16.86 -17.62 -0.73
CA GLU A 29 -17.19 -16.78 0.42
C GLU A 29 -17.49 -17.66 1.63
N ILE A 30 -17.04 -17.19 2.81
CA ILE A 30 -17.37 -17.74 4.12
C ILE A 30 -17.81 -16.61 5.05
N LEU A 31 -18.55 -16.92 6.10
CA LEU A 31 -18.90 -15.92 7.12
C LEU A 31 -17.68 -15.51 7.93
N SER A 32 -17.60 -14.24 8.34
CA SER A 32 -16.48 -13.69 9.10
C SER A 32 -16.71 -13.68 10.61
N ASP A 33 -17.78 -14.32 11.09
CA ASP A 33 -18.22 -14.27 12.49
C ASP A 33 -17.39 -15.12 13.46
N PHE A 34 -16.39 -15.85 12.98
CA PHE A 34 -15.56 -16.74 13.79
C PHE A 34 -14.11 -16.27 13.97
N ILE A 35 -13.64 -15.30 13.20
CA ILE A 35 -12.24 -14.86 13.21
C ILE A 35 -12.11 -13.40 12.83
N THR A 36 -11.16 -12.70 13.44
CA THR A 36 -10.77 -11.34 13.06
C THR A 36 -9.55 -11.34 12.13
N PRO A 37 -9.30 -10.25 11.37
CA PRO A 37 -8.07 -10.13 10.57
C PRO A 37 -6.78 -10.32 11.40
N ILE A 38 -6.74 -9.83 12.62
CA ILE A 38 -5.58 -9.99 13.51
C ILE A 38 -5.35 -11.47 13.88
N GLU A 39 -6.41 -12.17 14.21
CA GLU A 39 -6.32 -13.61 14.52
C GLU A 39 -5.95 -14.45 13.30
N ALA A 40 -6.51 -14.10 12.13
CA ALA A 40 -6.13 -14.72 10.87
C ALA A 40 -4.63 -14.50 10.57
N MET A 41 -4.12 -13.29 10.80
CA MET A 41 -2.70 -13.00 10.60
C MET A 41 -1.80 -13.84 11.50
N ARG A 42 -2.19 -14.07 12.74
CA ARG A 42 -1.44 -14.97 13.66
C ARG A 42 -1.35 -16.40 13.14
N ILE A 43 -2.42 -16.90 12.51
CA ILE A 43 -2.41 -18.22 11.88
C ILE A 43 -1.46 -18.22 10.68
N LEU A 44 -1.53 -17.20 9.82
CA LEU A 44 -0.66 -17.09 8.65
C LEU A 44 0.82 -16.99 9.02
N GLN A 45 1.14 -16.24 10.07
CA GLN A 45 2.52 -16.09 10.55
C GLN A 45 3.11 -17.39 11.06
N ASN A 46 2.27 -18.33 11.51
CA ASN A 46 2.71 -19.64 11.98
C ASN A 46 3.12 -20.57 10.81
N VAL A 47 2.63 -20.33 9.61
CA VAL A 47 2.91 -21.14 8.42
C VAL A 47 3.78 -20.44 7.37
N SER A 48 3.99 -19.14 7.49
CA SER A 48 4.82 -18.36 6.56
C SER A 48 5.51 -17.20 7.26
N THR A 49 6.79 -16.98 6.93
CA THR A 49 7.54 -15.80 7.37
C THR A 49 7.23 -14.57 6.53
N HIS A 50 6.61 -14.75 5.37
CA HIS A 50 6.25 -13.73 4.41
C HIS A 50 4.75 -13.51 4.41
N CYS A 51 4.32 -12.46 5.09
CA CYS A 51 2.91 -12.13 5.27
C CYS A 51 2.67 -10.64 5.12
N TYR A 52 1.46 -10.26 4.75
CA TYR A 52 1.02 -8.88 4.81
C TYR A 52 -0.40 -8.75 5.36
N LEU A 53 -0.69 -7.60 5.94
CA LEU A 53 -2.00 -7.13 6.32
C LEU A 53 -2.15 -5.69 5.83
N LEU A 54 -3.14 -5.43 5.00
CA LEU A 54 -3.48 -4.10 4.48
C LEU A 54 -4.91 -3.77 4.86
N GLU A 55 -5.11 -2.67 5.56
CA GLU A 55 -6.44 -2.25 6.01
C GLU A 55 -6.58 -0.72 6.02
N SER A 56 -7.80 -0.25 6.18
CA SER A 56 -8.09 1.16 6.40
C SER A 56 -8.93 1.32 7.66
N ALA A 57 -8.61 2.33 8.46
CA ALA A 57 -9.42 2.71 9.62
C ALA A 57 -10.63 3.58 9.23
N GLN A 58 -10.73 4.04 8.00
CA GLN A 58 -11.89 4.76 7.48
C GLN A 58 -12.98 3.79 7.03
N ALA A 59 -14.05 3.72 7.81
CA ALA A 59 -15.20 2.87 7.51
C ALA A 59 -16.18 3.58 6.56
N ASN A 60 -15.85 3.68 5.28
CA ASN A 60 -16.81 4.10 4.25
C ASN A 60 -16.73 3.17 3.03
N GLU A 61 -17.70 3.26 2.12
CA GLU A 61 -17.77 2.38 0.95
C GLU A 61 -16.57 2.51 0.01
N ALA A 62 -15.94 3.69 -0.04
CA ALA A 62 -14.78 3.96 -0.88
C ALA A 62 -13.47 3.48 -0.24
N TRP A 63 -13.38 3.55 1.10
CA TRP A 63 -12.21 3.24 1.88
C TRP A 63 -12.59 2.34 3.06
N GLY A 64 -11.83 1.30 3.30
CA GLY A 64 -12.03 0.46 4.48
C GLY A 64 -13.07 -0.62 4.35
N ARG A 65 -13.68 -0.81 3.16
CA ARG A 65 -14.56 -1.95 2.93
C ARG A 65 -13.82 -3.28 3.11
N TYR A 66 -12.63 -3.38 2.54
CA TYR A 66 -11.86 -4.61 2.55
C TYR A 66 -10.61 -4.49 3.43
N THR A 67 -10.31 -5.60 4.11
CA THR A 67 -9.02 -5.86 4.73
C THR A 67 -8.38 -7.03 4.00
N PHE A 68 -7.16 -6.83 3.49
CA PHE A 68 -6.44 -7.83 2.69
C PHE A 68 -5.33 -8.47 3.49
N LEU A 69 -5.24 -9.81 3.41
CA LEU A 69 -4.15 -10.59 3.96
C LEU A 69 -3.58 -11.53 2.89
N GLY A 70 -2.28 -11.74 2.96
CA GLY A 70 -1.60 -12.73 2.12
C GLY A 70 -0.44 -13.38 2.87
N TYR A 71 -0.04 -14.54 2.37
CA TYR A 71 1.04 -15.35 2.90
C TYR A 71 1.60 -16.25 1.82
N ASP A 72 2.76 -16.81 2.06
CA ASP A 72 3.40 -17.78 1.17
C ASP A 72 3.48 -17.31 -0.28
N PRO A 73 4.27 -16.26 -0.55
CA PRO A 73 4.36 -15.67 -1.88
C PRO A 73 4.98 -16.65 -2.87
N LYS A 74 4.55 -16.56 -4.13
CA LYS A 74 5.03 -17.38 -5.23
C LYS A 74 6.42 -16.95 -5.69
N LEU A 75 6.75 -15.68 -5.55
CA LEU A 75 7.99 -15.07 -6.00
C LEU A 75 8.36 -13.88 -5.12
N GLU A 76 9.63 -13.74 -4.82
CA GLU A 76 10.19 -12.52 -4.23
C GLU A 76 10.99 -11.75 -5.28
N ILE A 77 10.80 -10.44 -5.32
CA ILE A 77 11.49 -9.51 -6.19
C ILE A 77 12.13 -8.45 -5.32
N ASN A 78 13.44 -8.30 -5.38
CA ASN A 78 14.13 -7.23 -4.69
C ASN A 78 15.25 -6.63 -5.54
N CYS A 79 15.58 -5.38 -5.24
CA CYS A 79 16.66 -4.67 -5.89
C CYS A 79 17.35 -3.74 -4.92
N ILE A 80 18.67 -3.72 -4.95
CA ILE A 80 19.48 -2.76 -4.22
C ILE A 80 20.61 -2.31 -5.13
N ASP A 81 20.73 -1.00 -5.36
CA ASP A 81 21.76 -0.38 -6.19
C ASP A 81 21.95 -1.08 -7.56
N GLY A 82 20.86 -1.37 -8.26
CA GLY A 82 20.86 -2.01 -9.55
C GLY A 82 21.05 -3.54 -9.55
N HIS A 83 21.34 -4.13 -8.40
CA HIS A 83 21.43 -5.58 -8.24
C HIS A 83 20.04 -6.15 -7.94
N MET A 84 19.42 -6.75 -8.92
CA MET A 84 18.05 -7.24 -8.83
C MET A 84 17.99 -8.75 -8.73
N LYS A 85 17.18 -9.24 -7.79
CA LYS A 85 16.86 -10.67 -7.65
C LYS A 85 15.38 -10.90 -7.98
N LEU A 86 15.15 -11.89 -8.86
CA LEU A 86 13.83 -12.34 -9.29
C LEU A 86 13.71 -13.83 -8.94
N GLY A 87 13.34 -14.12 -7.68
CA GLY A 87 13.45 -15.45 -7.15
C GLY A 87 14.91 -15.92 -7.08
N LYS A 88 15.27 -16.93 -7.87
CA LYS A 88 16.65 -17.47 -7.95
C LYS A 88 17.50 -16.78 -9.00
N LEU A 89 16.92 -15.99 -9.88
CA LEU A 89 17.62 -15.27 -10.93
C LEU A 89 18.16 -13.95 -10.39
N SER A 90 19.42 -13.64 -10.71
CA SER A 90 20.06 -12.37 -10.39
C SER A 90 20.42 -11.64 -11.67
N VAL A 91 20.14 -10.36 -11.74
CA VAL A 91 20.43 -9.49 -12.88
C VAL A 91 20.95 -8.13 -12.42
N GLU A 92 21.75 -7.48 -13.26
CA GLU A 92 22.14 -6.08 -13.08
C GLU A 92 21.23 -5.21 -13.95
N THR A 93 20.68 -4.15 -13.41
CA THR A 93 19.79 -3.28 -14.17
C THR A 93 19.87 -1.82 -13.71
N GLU A 94 19.72 -0.93 -14.66
CA GLU A 94 19.50 0.51 -14.46
C GLU A 94 18.00 0.84 -14.40
N ASN A 95 17.12 -0.11 -14.69
CA ASN A 95 15.67 0.09 -14.75
C ASN A 95 14.90 -1.12 -14.21
N PRO A 96 14.78 -1.23 -12.88
CA PRO A 96 14.07 -2.35 -12.26
C PRO A 96 12.60 -2.49 -12.72
N SER A 97 11.96 -1.39 -13.11
CA SER A 97 10.56 -1.39 -13.52
C SER A 97 10.29 -2.21 -14.78
N GLU A 98 11.28 -2.34 -15.69
CA GLU A 98 11.13 -3.20 -16.88
C GLU A 98 10.93 -4.66 -16.52
N TYR A 99 11.70 -5.17 -15.57
CA TYR A 99 11.57 -6.55 -15.07
C TYR A 99 10.26 -6.77 -14.32
N ILE A 100 9.82 -5.79 -13.55
CA ILE A 100 8.54 -5.84 -12.84
C ILE A 100 7.39 -5.90 -13.85
N ARG A 101 7.41 -5.06 -14.90
CA ARG A 101 6.40 -5.10 -15.97
C ARG A 101 6.40 -6.43 -16.71
N GLN A 102 7.57 -6.96 -17.02
CA GLN A 102 7.69 -8.25 -17.69
C GLN A 102 7.05 -9.37 -16.87
N ILE A 103 7.28 -9.39 -15.55
CA ILE A 103 6.64 -10.35 -14.65
C ILE A 103 5.13 -10.16 -14.65
N LEU A 104 4.65 -8.94 -14.45
CA LEU A 104 3.21 -8.64 -14.41
C LEU A 104 2.51 -8.96 -15.74
N SER A 105 3.22 -8.84 -16.86
CA SER A 105 2.67 -9.17 -18.19
C SER A 105 2.29 -10.64 -18.35
N GLU A 106 2.83 -11.52 -17.51
CA GLU A 106 2.54 -12.96 -17.48
C GLU A 106 1.34 -13.30 -16.58
N TYR A 107 0.74 -12.29 -15.94
CA TYR A 107 -0.35 -12.45 -14.95
C TYR A 107 -1.59 -11.62 -15.30
N LYS A 108 -1.90 -11.48 -16.58
CA LYS A 108 -3.14 -10.82 -17.01
C LYS A 108 -4.35 -11.59 -16.51
N SER A 109 -5.24 -10.90 -15.84
CA SER A 109 -6.39 -11.45 -15.14
C SER A 109 -7.68 -10.72 -15.50
N PRO A 110 -8.80 -11.41 -15.70
CA PRO A 110 -10.10 -10.75 -15.81
C PRO A 110 -10.50 -10.15 -14.46
N LYS A 111 -11.34 -9.12 -14.50
CA LYS A 111 -11.97 -8.52 -13.33
C LYS A 111 -13.41 -8.94 -13.23
N PHE A 112 -13.85 -9.27 -12.02
CA PHE A 112 -15.22 -9.63 -11.71
C PHE A 112 -15.82 -8.63 -10.73
N ASP A 113 -17.03 -8.16 -11.00
CA ASP A 113 -17.72 -7.17 -10.16
C ASP A 113 -18.02 -7.68 -8.74
N TYR A 114 -18.10 -8.99 -8.56
CA TYR A 114 -18.32 -9.61 -7.25
C TYR A 114 -17.04 -9.78 -6.40
N LEU A 115 -15.89 -9.44 -6.95
CA LEU A 115 -14.60 -9.48 -6.25
C LEU A 115 -14.07 -8.07 -5.97
N PRO A 116 -13.26 -7.90 -4.94
CA PRO A 116 -12.52 -6.64 -4.76
C PRO A 116 -11.59 -6.39 -5.94
N SER A 117 -11.16 -5.15 -6.11
CA SER A 117 -10.23 -4.75 -7.19
C SER A 117 -8.87 -5.43 -7.10
N PHE A 118 -8.43 -5.75 -5.88
CA PHE A 118 -7.20 -6.50 -5.64
C PHE A 118 -7.51 -7.98 -5.42
N THR A 119 -7.08 -8.83 -6.34
CA THR A 119 -7.29 -10.29 -6.31
C THR A 119 -6.00 -11.09 -6.26
N GLY A 120 -4.87 -10.44 -6.18
CA GLY A 120 -3.54 -10.98 -6.18
C GLY A 120 -2.58 -10.04 -6.92
N GLY A 121 -1.31 -10.24 -6.75
CA GLY A 121 -0.28 -9.43 -7.37
C GLY A 121 0.90 -9.15 -6.45
N LEU A 122 1.59 -8.07 -6.72
CA LEU A 122 2.78 -7.67 -5.97
C LEU A 122 2.42 -6.79 -4.78
N VAL A 123 2.94 -7.15 -3.61
CA VAL A 123 2.82 -6.39 -2.37
C VAL A 123 4.20 -6.21 -1.77
N GLY A 124 4.49 -5.02 -1.30
CA GLY A 124 5.76 -4.66 -0.67
C GLY A 124 5.99 -3.16 -0.73
N TYR A 125 7.25 -2.75 -0.90
CA TYR A 125 7.58 -1.33 -0.93
C TYR A 125 8.57 -0.97 -2.04
N PHE A 126 8.47 0.30 -2.45
CA PHE A 126 9.51 1.04 -3.14
C PHE A 126 10.10 2.05 -2.17
N SER A 127 11.43 2.06 -2.02
CA SER A 127 12.07 3.03 -1.15
C SER A 127 12.05 4.45 -1.75
N TYR A 128 12.31 5.45 -0.92
CA TYR A 128 12.50 6.81 -1.41
C TYR A 128 13.63 6.90 -2.46
N ASP A 129 14.69 6.15 -2.27
CA ASP A 129 15.85 6.12 -3.18
C ASP A 129 15.55 5.48 -4.54
N TYR A 130 14.42 4.81 -4.69
CA TYR A 130 13.94 4.30 -5.99
C TYR A 130 13.85 5.43 -7.04
N LEU A 131 13.55 6.65 -6.62
CA LEU A 131 13.55 7.82 -7.49
C LEU A 131 14.88 7.99 -8.26
N GLY A 132 16.00 7.58 -7.68
CA GLY A 132 17.32 7.64 -8.31
C GLY A 132 17.44 6.86 -9.62
N TYR A 133 16.59 5.87 -9.87
CA TYR A 133 16.56 5.17 -11.17
C TYR A 133 15.99 6.03 -12.29
N LYS A 134 15.14 6.99 -11.99
CA LYS A 134 14.58 7.97 -12.93
C LYS A 134 15.38 9.27 -12.95
N GLU A 135 15.70 9.78 -11.77
CA GLU A 135 16.43 11.05 -11.57
C GLU A 135 17.89 10.75 -11.22
N LYS A 136 18.69 10.45 -12.25
CA LYS A 136 20.11 10.08 -12.07
C LYS A 136 20.94 11.14 -11.35
N SER A 137 20.51 12.41 -11.40
CA SER A 137 21.18 13.53 -10.73
C SER A 137 21.24 13.43 -9.21
N ILE A 138 20.32 12.67 -8.59
CA ILE A 138 20.26 12.51 -7.14
C ILE A 138 20.76 11.13 -6.67
N ARG A 139 20.95 10.18 -7.58
CA ARG A 139 21.38 8.82 -7.26
C ARG A 139 22.74 8.80 -6.56
N GLY A 140 22.81 8.09 -5.44
CA GLY A 140 24.07 7.89 -4.69
C GLY A 140 24.57 9.13 -3.95
N LYS A 141 23.82 10.22 -3.88
CA LYS A 141 24.23 11.42 -3.14
C LYS A 141 24.01 11.34 -1.63
N ALA A 142 23.00 10.60 -1.21
CA ALA A 142 22.72 10.38 0.20
C ALA A 142 23.58 9.22 0.74
N LYS A 143 23.99 9.32 2.00
CA LYS A 143 24.62 8.19 2.69
C LYS A 143 23.56 7.16 3.03
N ASP A 144 23.78 5.92 2.61
CA ASP A 144 23.00 4.77 3.02
C ASP A 144 23.79 3.95 4.03
N THR A 145 23.29 3.86 5.24
CA THR A 145 23.93 3.12 6.34
C THR A 145 23.11 1.91 6.79
N GLU A 146 21.91 1.71 6.23
CA GLU A 146 20.97 0.69 6.66
C GLU A 146 20.79 -0.41 5.62
N ASP A 147 21.24 -0.21 4.40
CA ASP A 147 21.14 -1.17 3.29
C ASP A 147 19.68 -1.64 3.02
N PHE A 148 18.69 -0.73 3.19
CA PHE A 148 17.33 -1.02 2.78
C PHE A 148 17.27 -1.22 1.27
N LYS A 149 16.46 -2.18 0.85
CA LYS A 149 16.25 -2.43 -0.57
C LYS A 149 15.54 -1.25 -1.22
N ASP A 150 15.88 -0.96 -2.48
CA ASP A 150 15.20 0.03 -3.30
C ASP A 150 13.81 -0.45 -3.73
N VAL A 151 13.70 -1.75 -3.97
CA VAL A 151 12.46 -2.48 -4.26
C VAL A 151 12.44 -3.75 -3.44
N ASP A 152 11.37 -4.00 -2.74
CA ASP A 152 11.13 -5.27 -2.02
C ASP A 152 9.66 -5.66 -2.18
N LEU A 153 9.40 -6.55 -3.13
CA LEU A 153 8.07 -6.98 -3.53
C LEU A 153 7.94 -8.49 -3.45
N MET A 154 6.74 -8.93 -3.14
CA MET A 154 6.38 -10.35 -3.15
C MET A 154 5.13 -10.56 -4.00
N LEU A 155 5.13 -11.60 -4.82
CA LEU A 155 4.00 -11.96 -5.65
C LEU A 155 3.11 -12.97 -4.92
N PHE A 156 1.89 -12.56 -4.67
CA PHE A 156 0.88 -13.39 -4.02
C PHE A 156 -0.19 -13.83 -5.02
N ASP A 157 -0.43 -15.12 -5.10
CA ASP A 157 -1.47 -15.74 -5.92
C ASP A 157 -2.69 -16.18 -5.11
N LYS A 158 -2.61 -16.13 -3.78
CA LYS A 158 -3.72 -16.33 -2.86
C LYS A 158 -3.97 -15.06 -2.05
N VAL A 159 -5.23 -14.71 -1.89
CA VAL A 159 -5.65 -13.51 -1.13
C VAL A 159 -6.81 -13.88 -0.22
N ILE A 160 -6.76 -13.35 0.99
CA ILE A 160 -7.85 -13.37 1.94
C ILE A 160 -8.37 -11.94 2.04
N ALA A 161 -9.62 -11.71 1.65
CA ALA A 161 -10.26 -10.41 1.74
C ALA A 161 -11.43 -10.45 2.72
N PHE A 162 -11.29 -9.73 3.84
CA PHE A 162 -12.41 -9.49 4.75
C PHE A 162 -13.27 -8.38 4.18
N ASP A 163 -14.50 -8.70 3.83
CA ASP A 163 -15.51 -7.71 3.44
C ASP A 163 -16.20 -7.20 4.71
N ASN A 164 -15.73 -6.06 5.20
CA ASN A 164 -16.23 -5.49 6.45
C ASN A 164 -17.65 -4.95 6.34
N LEU A 165 -18.12 -4.65 5.12
CA LEU A 165 -19.49 -4.21 4.86
C LEU A 165 -20.47 -5.37 4.90
N CYS A 166 -20.15 -6.47 4.22
CA CYS A 166 -21.02 -7.64 4.08
C CYS A 166 -20.77 -8.72 5.14
N GLN A 167 -19.79 -8.52 6.05
CA GLN A 167 -19.43 -9.47 7.11
C GLN A 167 -19.09 -10.86 6.58
N LYS A 168 -18.30 -10.88 5.52
CA LYS A 168 -17.83 -12.11 4.86
C LYS A 168 -16.32 -12.10 4.69
N ILE A 169 -15.75 -13.28 4.51
CA ILE A 169 -14.39 -13.46 4.05
C ILE A 169 -14.44 -14.03 2.64
N ILE A 170 -13.78 -13.36 1.72
CA ILE A 170 -13.62 -13.83 0.35
C ILE A 170 -12.25 -14.49 0.26
N LEU A 171 -12.22 -15.77 -0.07
CA LEU A 171 -10.99 -16.52 -0.30
C LEU A 171 -10.75 -16.58 -1.80
N ILE A 172 -9.55 -16.20 -2.24
CA ILE A 172 -9.19 -16.11 -3.65
C ILE A 172 -7.94 -16.96 -3.90
N ALA A 173 -8.01 -17.83 -4.90
CA ALA A 173 -6.90 -18.58 -5.45
C ALA A 173 -6.83 -18.33 -6.95
N ASN A 174 -5.72 -17.76 -7.43
CA ASN A 174 -5.51 -17.53 -8.85
C ASN A 174 -5.06 -18.82 -9.53
N MET A 175 -5.73 -19.20 -10.61
CA MET A 175 -5.39 -20.36 -11.41
C MET A 175 -4.73 -19.95 -12.72
N SER A 176 -3.84 -20.80 -13.25
CA SER A 176 -3.36 -20.69 -14.62
C SER A 176 -4.45 -21.08 -15.61
N LEU A 177 -4.57 -20.36 -16.71
CA LEU A 177 -5.48 -20.67 -17.82
C LEU A 177 -4.86 -21.57 -18.89
N ASP A 178 -3.59 -22.00 -18.72
CA ASP A 178 -2.91 -22.89 -19.68
C ASP A 178 -3.58 -24.26 -19.77
N ALA A 179 -4.04 -24.81 -18.63
CA ALA A 179 -4.81 -26.04 -18.54
C ALA A 179 -6.02 -25.79 -17.65
N PRO A 180 -7.13 -25.29 -18.20
CA PRO A 180 -8.25 -24.76 -17.40
C PRO A 180 -8.84 -25.73 -16.38
N GLU A 181 -9.06 -26.97 -16.77
CA GLU A 181 -9.65 -27.97 -15.86
C GLU A 181 -8.71 -28.34 -14.71
N THR A 182 -7.44 -28.59 -15.01
CA THR A 182 -6.41 -28.88 -14.00
C THR A 182 -6.20 -27.70 -13.07
N GLY A 183 -6.08 -26.49 -13.62
CA GLY A 183 -5.91 -25.25 -12.84
C GLY A 183 -7.11 -24.97 -11.93
N TYR A 184 -8.32 -25.18 -12.43
CA TYR A 184 -9.54 -24.98 -11.64
C TYR A 184 -9.63 -25.97 -10.47
N ASN A 185 -9.36 -27.25 -10.70
CA ASN A 185 -9.35 -28.27 -9.66
C ASN A 185 -8.28 -27.97 -8.59
N LYS A 186 -7.09 -27.54 -9.00
CA LYS A 186 -6.04 -27.09 -8.10
C LYS A 186 -6.48 -25.90 -7.24
N ALA A 187 -7.12 -24.90 -7.84
CA ALA A 187 -7.63 -23.72 -7.13
C ALA A 187 -8.70 -24.13 -6.09
N ILE A 188 -9.58 -25.05 -6.40
CA ILE A 188 -10.55 -25.57 -5.44
C ILE A 188 -9.88 -26.22 -4.23
N VAL A 189 -8.84 -27.02 -4.45
CA VAL A 189 -8.06 -27.64 -3.37
C VAL A 189 -7.40 -26.56 -2.51
N GLU A 190 -6.79 -25.55 -3.12
CA GLU A 190 -6.18 -24.42 -2.41
C GLU A 190 -7.19 -23.64 -1.57
N LEU A 191 -8.38 -23.38 -2.10
CA LEU A 191 -9.48 -22.71 -1.37
C LEU A 191 -9.95 -23.53 -0.16
N LYS A 192 -10.08 -24.84 -0.31
CA LYS A 192 -10.41 -25.75 0.80
C LYS A 192 -9.34 -25.75 1.89
N GLN A 193 -8.09 -25.82 1.49
CA GLN A 193 -6.94 -25.76 2.41
C GLN A 193 -6.90 -24.43 3.15
N LEU A 194 -7.14 -23.33 2.45
CA LEU A 194 -7.15 -21.99 3.04
C LEU A 194 -8.30 -21.82 4.06
N ARG A 195 -9.48 -22.33 3.72
CA ARG A 195 -10.61 -22.35 4.65
C ARG A 195 -10.28 -23.16 5.92
N GLU A 196 -9.75 -24.38 5.77
CA GLU A 196 -9.35 -25.20 6.91
C GLU A 196 -8.27 -24.55 7.75
N LEU A 197 -7.29 -23.88 7.11
CA LEU A 197 -6.26 -23.13 7.81
C LEU A 197 -6.85 -22.03 8.70
N LEU A 198 -7.78 -21.24 8.17
CA LEU A 198 -8.42 -20.17 8.95
C LEU A 198 -9.31 -20.70 10.08
N MET A 199 -9.98 -21.84 9.88
CA MET A 199 -10.88 -22.43 10.87
C MET A 199 -10.15 -23.18 11.99
N HIS A 200 -9.07 -23.86 11.67
CA HIS A 200 -8.43 -24.82 12.57
C HIS A 200 -6.92 -24.62 12.72
N GLY A 201 -6.32 -23.65 12.01
CA GLY A 201 -4.89 -23.38 12.10
C GLY A 201 -4.48 -22.91 13.50
N GLU A 202 -3.30 -23.30 13.90
CA GLU A 202 -2.69 -22.83 15.14
C GLU A 202 -2.21 -21.39 14.99
N LYS A 203 -2.45 -20.60 16.02
CA LYS A 203 -2.01 -19.21 16.10
C LYS A 203 -0.59 -19.15 16.61
N LYS A 204 0.25 -18.37 15.92
CA LYS A 204 1.61 -18.12 16.42
C LYS A 204 1.52 -17.39 17.77
N GLN A 205 2.24 -17.93 18.75
CA GLN A 205 2.45 -17.27 20.02
C GLN A 205 3.46 -16.14 19.80
N ASN A 206 3.00 -14.90 19.80
CA ASN A 206 3.89 -13.77 19.68
C ASN A 206 4.53 -13.48 21.04
N MET A 207 5.85 -13.53 21.05
CA MET A 207 6.63 -12.95 22.13
C MET A 207 6.75 -11.45 21.89
N GLY A 208 5.82 -10.65 22.25
CA GLY A 208 5.71 -9.21 21.99
C GLY A 208 7.01 -8.45 21.72
N GLY A 209 6.92 -7.26 21.19
CA GLY A 209 8.09 -6.40 20.94
C GLY A 209 8.62 -5.78 22.23
N LYS A 210 9.94 -5.65 22.36
CA LYS A 210 10.60 -5.03 23.48
C LYS A 210 11.77 -4.18 23.04
N LEU A 211 11.82 -2.93 23.51
CA LEU A 211 13.01 -2.08 23.38
C LEU A 211 14.09 -2.58 24.33
N LEU A 212 15.30 -2.78 23.81
CA LEU A 212 16.47 -3.21 24.58
C LEU A 212 17.40 -2.05 24.97
N GLY A 213 17.07 -0.83 24.57
CA GLY A 213 17.85 0.35 24.85
C GLY A 213 17.06 1.63 24.60
N GLU A 214 17.73 2.74 24.72
CA GLU A 214 17.13 4.05 24.51
C GLU A 214 16.92 4.34 23.03
N VAL A 215 15.88 5.12 22.73
CA VAL A 215 15.62 5.66 21.39
C VAL A 215 16.58 6.83 21.15
N THR A 216 17.38 6.74 20.09
CA THR A 216 18.35 7.76 19.71
C THR A 216 18.04 8.38 18.36
N PRO A 217 18.11 9.71 18.21
CA PRO A 217 17.96 10.38 16.94
C PRO A 217 19.23 10.28 16.09
N LEU A 218 19.07 10.31 14.75
CA LEU A 218 20.20 10.44 13.83
C LEU A 218 20.88 11.80 13.94
N PHE A 219 20.09 12.85 14.11
CA PHE A 219 20.53 14.22 14.34
C PHE A 219 20.05 14.72 15.69
N GLU A 220 20.96 15.25 16.49
CA GLU A 220 20.60 15.93 17.72
C GLU A 220 19.84 17.23 17.43
N LYS A 221 19.17 17.78 18.45
CA LYS A 221 18.30 18.94 18.31
C LYS A 221 19.02 20.12 17.64
N GLU A 222 20.21 20.44 18.09
CA GLU A 222 21.02 21.58 17.60
C GLU A 222 21.39 21.40 16.14
N GLN A 223 21.81 20.18 15.74
CA GLN A 223 22.12 19.83 14.36
C GLN A 223 20.92 19.96 13.46
N TYR A 224 19.76 19.46 13.92
CA TYR A 224 18.52 19.55 13.17
C TYR A 224 18.07 21.02 12.99
N CYS A 225 18.17 21.84 14.02
CA CYS A 225 17.88 23.28 13.96
C CYS A 225 18.79 24.01 12.95
N GLU A 226 20.06 23.68 12.90
CA GLU A 226 21.01 24.22 11.90
C GLU A 226 20.59 23.82 10.47
N MET A 227 20.16 22.57 10.27
CA MET A 227 19.65 22.11 8.98
C MET A 227 18.41 22.90 8.55
N VAL A 228 17.51 23.21 9.48
CA VAL A 228 16.32 24.03 9.22
C VAL A 228 16.72 25.46 8.78
N GLU A 229 17.66 26.10 9.48
CA GLU A 229 18.13 27.45 9.11
C GLU A 229 18.80 27.46 7.72
N LYS A 230 19.57 26.42 7.39
CA LYS A 230 20.16 26.27 6.07
C LYS A 230 19.08 26.09 4.98
N ALA A 231 18.07 25.29 5.25
CA ALA A 231 16.94 25.12 4.34
C ALA A 231 16.18 26.43 4.10
N LYS A 232 15.93 27.19 5.16
CA LYS A 232 15.30 28.52 5.08
C LYS A 232 16.11 29.51 4.23
N HIS A 233 17.43 29.44 4.30
CA HIS A 233 18.31 30.22 3.45
C HIS A 233 18.08 29.90 1.96
N HIS A 234 18.09 28.63 1.58
CA HIS A 234 17.82 28.21 0.19
C HIS A 234 16.43 28.58 -0.32
N ILE A 235 15.42 28.60 0.56
CA ILE A 235 14.09 29.07 0.20
C ILE A 235 14.12 30.58 -0.08
N LYS A 236 14.82 31.39 0.74
CA LYS A 236 14.95 32.84 0.53
C LYS A 236 15.72 33.19 -0.75
N GLU A 237 16.74 32.41 -1.09
CA GLU A 237 17.52 32.60 -2.33
C GLU A 237 16.74 32.16 -3.58
N GLY A 238 15.63 31.47 -3.42
CA GLY A 238 14.80 31.00 -4.54
C GLY A 238 15.27 29.68 -5.15
N ASP A 239 16.17 28.96 -4.48
CA ASP A 239 16.66 27.67 -4.95
C ASP A 239 15.60 26.57 -4.87
N ILE A 240 14.73 26.64 -3.86
CA ILE A 240 13.64 25.71 -3.59
C ILE A 240 12.44 26.46 -3.02
N PHE A 241 11.26 25.90 -3.18
CA PHE A 241 10.01 26.39 -2.57
C PHE A 241 9.68 25.71 -1.25
N GLN A 242 9.97 24.42 -1.17
CA GLN A 242 9.65 23.58 -0.01
C GLN A 242 10.68 22.47 0.12
N ILE A 243 10.95 22.08 1.37
CA ILE A 243 11.76 20.92 1.69
C ILE A 243 11.23 20.26 2.96
N VAL A 244 11.23 18.93 3.00
CA VAL A 244 10.94 18.16 4.20
C VAL A 244 12.25 17.58 4.70
N LEU A 245 12.67 18.02 5.89
CA LEU A 245 13.85 17.49 6.59
C LEU A 245 13.41 16.31 7.46
N SER A 246 14.02 15.17 7.27
CA SER A 246 13.74 13.98 8.07
C SER A 246 14.76 13.79 9.19
N ASN A 247 14.31 13.15 10.26
CA ASN A 247 15.18 12.67 11.33
C ASN A 247 14.77 11.24 11.68
N ARG A 248 15.74 10.33 11.68
CA ARG A 248 15.49 8.93 12.01
C ARG A 248 15.72 8.72 13.51
N LEU A 249 14.75 8.03 14.13
CA LEU A 249 14.88 7.53 15.49
C LEU A 249 15.17 6.04 15.43
N SER A 250 16.14 5.56 16.21
CA SER A 250 16.56 4.16 16.23
C SER A 250 16.69 3.66 17.66
N ALA A 251 16.37 2.40 17.86
CA ALA A 251 16.57 1.72 19.14
C ALA A 251 16.83 0.24 18.92
N PRO A 252 17.63 -0.43 19.77
CA PRO A 252 17.69 -1.88 19.79
C PRO A 252 16.31 -2.46 20.15
N PHE A 253 15.90 -3.51 19.45
CA PHE A 253 14.58 -4.08 19.57
C PHE A 253 14.66 -5.61 19.46
N GLU A 254 13.84 -6.29 20.24
CA GLU A 254 13.69 -7.75 20.22
C GLU A 254 12.22 -8.12 20.04
N GLY A 255 11.96 -9.19 19.30
CA GLY A 255 10.61 -9.69 19.05
C GLY A 255 10.01 -9.18 17.74
N SER A 256 8.68 -9.22 17.63
CA SER A 256 7.94 -8.85 16.44
C SER A 256 7.29 -7.46 16.58
N LEU A 257 7.21 -6.74 15.47
CA LEU A 257 6.43 -5.50 15.36
C LEU A 257 4.92 -5.75 15.31
N PHE A 258 4.46 -6.98 15.22
CA PHE A 258 3.02 -7.23 15.03
C PHE A 258 2.16 -6.74 16.20
N ASP A 259 2.60 -6.95 17.44
CA ASP A 259 1.88 -6.39 18.58
C ASP A 259 1.97 -4.86 18.65
N THR A 260 3.07 -4.28 18.21
CA THR A 260 3.21 -2.82 18.02
C THR A 260 2.18 -2.33 17.00
N TYR A 261 2.03 -3.02 15.88
CA TYR A 261 1.01 -2.70 14.87
C TYR A 261 -0.42 -2.76 15.44
N ARG A 262 -0.72 -3.77 16.26
CA ARG A 262 -2.03 -3.89 16.92
C ARG A 262 -2.35 -2.69 17.80
N VAL A 263 -1.37 -2.18 18.53
CA VAL A 263 -1.53 -0.96 19.35
C VAL A 263 -1.63 0.29 18.47
N LEU A 264 -0.80 0.38 17.42
CA LEU A 264 -0.82 1.51 16.48
C LEU A 264 -2.21 1.72 15.88
N ARG A 265 -2.93 0.66 15.55
CA ARG A 265 -4.30 0.71 15.04
C ARG A 265 -5.27 1.45 15.97
N THR A 266 -5.03 1.40 17.26
CA THR A 266 -5.90 2.01 18.29
C THR A 266 -5.56 3.46 18.57
N ILE A 267 -4.29 3.83 18.46
CA ILE A 267 -3.82 5.17 18.85
C ILE A 267 -3.69 6.12 17.65
N ASN A 268 -3.48 5.59 16.46
CA ASN A 268 -3.31 6.39 15.25
C ASN A 268 -4.03 5.77 14.04
N PRO A 269 -5.36 5.61 14.12
CA PRO A 269 -6.13 5.08 13.01
C PRO A 269 -5.98 5.98 11.78
N SER A 270 -5.69 5.38 10.64
CA SER A 270 -5.39 6.10 9.39
C SER A 270 -6.04 5.43 8.19
N PRO A 271 -6.24 6.15 7.07
CA PRO A 271 -6.77 5.58 5.83
C PRO A 271 -5.95 4.39 5.31
N TYR A 272 -4.64 4.40 5.54
CA TYR A 272 -3.74 3.30 5.19
C TYR A 272 -3.08 2.77 6.45
N MET A 273 -3.39 1.53 6.80
CA MET A 273 -2.76 0.79 7.88
C MET A 273 -2.14 -0.46 7.26
N PHE A 274 -0.89 -0.73 7.57
CA PHE A 274 -0.19 -1.87 6.98
C PHE A 274 0.79 -2.52 7.93
N TYR A 275 0.87 -3.82 7.79
CA TYR A 275 1.90 -4.67 8.36
C TYR A 275 2.45 -5.58 7.25
N PHE A 276 3.75 -5.73 7.20
CA PHE A 276 4.43 -6.50 6.18
C PHE A 276 5.65 -7.19 6.79
N SER A 277 5.82 -8.46 6.53
CA SER A 277 7.02 -9.21 6.91
C SER A 277 7.64 -9.90 5.70
N GLY A 278 8.93 -9.69 5.53
CA GLY A 278 9.76 -10.31 4.50
C GLY A 278 10.88 -11.14 5.09
N THR A 279 11.90 -11.42 4.28
CA THR A 279 13.04 -12.25 4.71
C THR A 279 13.87 -11.59 5.82
N ASP A 280 14.13 -10.30 5.71
CA ASP A 280 15.06 -9.53 6.55
C ASP A 280 14.46 -8.22 7.09
N VAL A 281 13.19 -7.98 6.87
CA VAL A 281 12.51 -6.77 7.26
C VAL A 281 11.09 -7.03 7.73
N GLU A 282 10.68 -6.26 8.72
CA GLU A 282 9.31 -6.18 9.19
C GLU A 282 8.92 -4.71 9.23
N VAL A 283 7.80 -4.36 8.61
CA VAL A 283 7.33 -2.97 8.50
C VAL A 283 5.90 -2.87 9.04
N ALA A 284 5.68 -1.91 9.92
CA ALA A 284 4.36 -1.57 10.42
C ALA A 284 4.15 -0.06 10.27
N GLY A 285 3.00 0.34 9.79
CA GLY A 285 2.76 1.77 9.57
C GLY A 285 1.32 2.18 9.50
N ALA A 286 1.14 3.49 9.65
CA ALA A 286 -0.12 4.21 9.49
C ALA A 286 0.16 5.45 8.65
N SER A 287 -0.59 5.66 7.58
CA SER A 287 -0.42 6.81 6.69
C SER A 287 -1.76 7.43 6.34
N PRO A 288 -1.84 8.78 6.38
CA PRO A 288 -3.04 9.50 5.95
C PRO A 288 -3.07 9.73 4.43
N GLU A 289 -1.98 9.47 3.71
CA GLU A 289 -1.75 9.99 2.38
C GLU A 289 -1.65 8.90 1.32
N THR A 290 -2.32 9.15 0.19
CA THR A 290 -2.18 8.34 -1.03
C THR A 290 -1.11 8.96 -1.91
N LEU A 291 -0.07 8.19 -2.25
CA LEU A 291 0.91 8.64 -3.23
C LEU A 291 0.27 8.74 -4.62
N VAL A 292 -0.25 7.62 -5.10
CA VAL A 292 -1.01 7.55 -6.37
C VAL A 292 -1.88 6.30 -6.36
N LYS A 293 -3.06 6.40 -6.94
CA LYS A 293 -3.96 5.26 -7.16
C LYS A 293 -4.26 5.12 -8.65
N LEU A 294 -4.09 3.93 -9.17
CA LEU A 294 -4.50 3.56 -10.53
C LEU A 294 -5.55 2.47 -10.46
N GLU A 295 -6.73 2.73 -11.01
CA GLU A 295 -7.83 1.77 -11.06
C GLU A 295 -8.63 1.99 -12.34
N ASN A 296 -8.83 0.92 -13.11
CA ASN A 296 -9.58 0.93 -14.37
C ASN A 296 -9.09 2.02 -15.36
N GLY A 297 -7.79 2.19 -15.46
CA GLY A 297 -7.16 3.18 -16.35
C GLY A 297 -7.24 4.63 -15.87
N VAL A 298 -7.75 4.89 -14.68
CA VAL A 298 -7.86 6.22 -14.08
C VAL A 298 -6.86 6.37 -12.93
N LEU A 299 -6.04 7.40 -13.04
CA LEU A 299 -5.09 7.81 -12.01
C LEU A 299 -5.72 8.83 -11.08
N HIS A 300 -5.44 8.71 -9.79
CA HIS A 300 -5.79 9.70 -8.79
C HIS A 300 -4.59 10.02 -7.89
N THR A 301 -4.47 11.29 -7.52
CA THR A 301 -3.67 11.74 -6.38
C THR A 301 -4.53 12.64 -5.49
N PHE A 302 -4.24 12.65 -4.20
CA PHE A 302 -5.06 13.29 -3.18
C PHE A 302 -4.20 14.24 -2.35
N PRO A 303 -3.84 15.44 -2.85
CA PRO A 303 -3.06 16.40 -2.10
C PRO A 303 -3.70 16.75 -0.76
N LEU A 304 -2.94 16.62 0.32
CA LEU A 304 -3.32 17.00 1.66
C LEU A 304 -2.35 18.05 2.18
N ALA A 305 -2.81 19.26 2.44
CA ALA A 305 -2.00 20.30 3.08
C ALA A 305 -2.90 21.38 3.69
N GLY A 306 -2.35 22.07 4.66
CA GLY A 306 -3.13 22.93 5.53
C GLY A 306 -3.71 22.15 6.69
N THR A 307 -3.34 22.53 7.91
CA THR A 307 -3.65 21.74 9.09
C THR A 307 -4.22 22.61 10.20
N ARG A 308 -5.24 22.11 10.88
CA ARG A 308 -5.72 22.61 12.16
C ARG A 308 -6.00 21.44 13.10
N PRO A 309 -5.87 21.63 14.41
CA PRO A 309 -6.31 20.63 15.37
C PRO A 309 -7.83 20.47 15.31
N ARG A 310 -8.31 19.35 15.81
CA ARG A 310 -9.75 19.14 16.03
C ARG A 310 -10.22 19.99 17.20
N GLY A 311 -11.43 20.52 17.11
CA GLY A 311 -12.08 21.22 18.20
C GLY A 311 -12.63 20.26 19.25
N ALA A 312 -12.77 20.73 20.50
CA ALA A 312 -13.38 19.96 21.56
C ALA A 312 -14.92 19.82 21.39
N THR A 313 -15.52 20.73 20.64
CA THR A 313 -16.95 20.77 20.30
C THR A 313 -17.15 20.91 18.80
N ALA A 314 -18.35 20.58 18.31
CA ALA A 314 -18.71 20.77 16.91
C ALA A 314 -18.62 22.25 16.47
N GLU A 315 -18.91 23.18 17.37
CA GLU A 315 -18.82 24.62 17.09
C GLU A 315 -17.38 25.08 16.95
N GLU A 316 -16.48 24.58 17.80
CA GLU A 316 -15.03 24.85 17.70
C GLU A 316 -14.44 24.24 16.44
N ASP A 317 -14.82 23.01 16.10
CA ASP A 317 -14.42 22.35 14.84
C ASP A 317 -14.79 23.20 13.63
N LYS A 318 -16.00 23.71 13.60
CA LYS A 318 -16.48 24.58 12.50
C LYS A 318 -15.70 25.89 12.40
N LYS A 319 -15.40 26.54 13.52
CA LYS A 319 -14.57 27.75 13.53
C LYS A 319 -13.14 27.49 13.02
N LEU A 320 -12.56 26.39 13.44
CA LEU A 320 -11.23 25.97 12.95
C LEU A 320 -11.24 25.68 11.45
N GLU A 321 -12.27 25.02 10.95
CA GLU A 321 -12.49 24.78 9.53
C GLU A 321 -12.60 26.09 8.73
N GLU A 322 -13.45 27.00 9.17
CA GLU A 322 -13.62 28.31 8.53
C GLU A 322 -12.33 29.13 8.54
N GLY A 323 -11.57 29.07 9.65
CA GLY A 323 -10.28 29.72 9.76
C GLY A 323 -9.25 29.14 8.81
N LEU A 324 -9.22 27.80 8.67
CA LEU A 324 -8.32 27.10 7.77
C LEU A 324 -8.59 27.45 6.30
N LEU A 325 -9.86 27.49 5.89
CA LEU A 325 -10.29 27.81 4.53
C LEU A 325 -10.08 29.28 4.15
N LYS A 326 -9.83 30.16 5.12
CA LYS A 326 -9.52 31.58 4.92
C LYS A 326 -8.05 31.93 5.08
N ASP A 327 -7.24 30.97 5.49
CA ASP A 327 -5.81 31.16 5.70
C ASP A 327 -5.07 31.17 4.35
N GLU A 328 -4.66 32.33 3.90
CA GLU A 328 -3.99 32.51 2.60
C GLU A 328 -2.69 31.70 2.48
N LYS A 329 -1.94 31.54 3.57
CA LYS A 329 -0.69 30.78 3.58
C LYS A 329 -0.98 29.30 3.39
N GLU A 330 -1.93 28.75 4.14
CA GLU A 330 -2.32 27.35 4.05
C GLU A 330 -2.92 27.01 2.68
N LEU A 331 -3.74 27.90 2.12
CA LEU A 331 -4.30 27.77 0.77
C LEU A 331 -3.21 27.84 -0.31
N ALA A 332 -2.23 28.72 -0.17
CA ALA A 332 -1.13 28.83 -1.12
C ALA A 332 -0.26 27.55 -1.12
N GLU A 333 0.05 27.01 0.04
CA GLU A 333 0.75 25.72 0.17
C GLU A 333 -0.05 24.58 -0.45
N HIS A 334 -1.34 24.52 -0.15
CA HIS A 334 -2.21 23.49 -0.71
C HIS A 334 -2.30 23.58 -2.24
N ASN A 335 -2.48 24.76 -2.79
CA ASN A 335 -2.54 24.98 -4.24
C ASN A 335 -1.24 24.58 -4.93
N MET A 336 -0.10 24.84 -4.31
CA MET A 336 1.19 24.36 -4.80
C MET A 336 1.23 22.84 -4.94
N LEU A 337 0.72 22.10 -3.96
CA LEU A 337 0.65 20.63 -4.01
C LEU A 337 -0.39 20.13 -5.03
N VAL A 338 -1.48 20.82 -5.22
CA VAL A 338 -2.45 20.51 -6.29
C VAL A 338 -1.82 20.67 -7.67
N ASP A 339 -1.08 21.76 -7.89
CA ASP A 339 -0.37 21.99 -9.15
C ASP A 339 0.73 20.94 -9.38
N LEU A 340 1.44 20.54 -8.33
CA LEU A 340 2.40 19.45 -8.39
C LEU A 340 1.72 18.12 -8.81
N GLY A 341 0.59 17.79 -8.20
CA GLY A 341 -0.21 16.62 -8.57
C GLY A 341 -0.70 16.64 -10.00
N ARG A 342 -1.17 17.80 -10.48
CA ARG A 342 -1.55 17.99 -11.90
C ARG A 342 -0.37 17.75 -12.83
N ASN A 343 0.78 18.29 -12.50
CA ASN A 343 2.01 18.12 -13.28
C ASN A 343 2.47 16.65 -13.30
N ASP A 344 2.45 16.00 -12.16
CA ASP A 344 2.88 14.59 -12.05
C ASP A 344 1.96 13.66 -12.85
N LEU A 345 0.65 13.78 -12.70
CA LEU A 345 -0.29 13.01 -13.50
C LEU A 345 -0.23 13.36 -14.98
N GLY A 346 0.03 14.62 -15.31
CA GLY A 346 0.16 15.10 -16.69
C GLY A 346 1.27 14.40 -17.48
N LYS A 347 2.33 13.96 -16.81
CA LYS A 347 3.44 13.24 -17.45
C LYS A 347 3.04 11.89 -18.05
N VAL A 348 2.01 11.25 -17.51
CA VAL A 348 1.59 9.89 -17.87
C VAL A 348 0.13 9.79 -18.31
N SER A 349 -0.61 10.89 -18.27
CA SER A 349 -2.02 10.94 -18.64
C SER A 349 -2.24 11.34 -20.10
N LYS A 350 -3.35 10.89 -20.68
CA LYS A 350 -3.83 11.33 -21.99
C LYS A 350 -4.06 12.82 -21.96
N PHE A 351 -3.69 13.49 -23.04
CA PHE A 351 -3.82 14.94 -23.16
C PHE A 351 -5.27 15.40 -22.91
N GLY A 352 -5.43 16.44 -22.12
CA GLY A 352 -6.73 17.01 -21.77
C GLY A 352 -7.56 16.24 -20.75
N THR A 353 -7.03 15.16 -20.18
CA THR A 353 -7.78 14.34 -19.20
C THR A 353 -7.46 14.68 -17.74
N VAL A 354 -6.39 15.44 -17.47
CA VAL A 354 -6.05 15.86 -16.11
C VAL A 354 -7.05 16.90 -15.61
N LYS A 355 -7.72 16.59 -14.52
CA LYS A 355 -8.76 17.45 -13.91
C LYS A 355 -8.63 17.45 -12.38
N VAL A 356 -8.96 18.58 -11.79
CA VAL A 356 -9.19 18.70 -10.35
C VAL A 356 -10.68 18.42 -10.12
N GLU A 357 -11.02 17.23 -9.63
CA GLU A 357 -12.41 16.83 -9.38
C GLU A 357 -12.99 17.48 -8.13
N LYS A 358 -12.15 17.63 -7.11
CA LYS A 358 -12.52 18.20 -5.82
C LYS A 358 -11.40 19.12 -5.36
N LEU A 359 -11.75 20.33 -5.00
CA LEU A 359 -10.80 21.35 -4.56
C LEU A 359 -11.18 21.87 -3.16
N HIS A 360 -10.19 21.95 -2.28
CA HIS A 360 -10.31 22.55 -0.95
C HIS A 360 -11.41 21.92 -0.07
N SER A 361 -11.54 20.60 -0.04
CA SER A 361 -12.42 19.94 0.91
C SER A 361 -11.72 19.75 2.25
N ILE A 362 -12.50 19.74 3.33
CA ILE A 362 -11.98 19.46 4.66
C ILE A 362 -12.05 17.96 4.93
N GLU A 363 -10.89 17.40 5.22
CA GLU A 363 -10.74 16.00 5.64
C GLU A 363 -10.48 15.97 7.15
N ARG A 364 -11.37 15.29 7.90
CA ARG A 364 -11.29 15.19 9.36
C ARG A 364 -10.70 13.87 9.77
N TYR A 365 -9.65 13.93 10.58
CA TYR A 365 -9.03 12.79 11.23
C TYR A 365 -9.24 12.86 12.75
N SER A 366 -8.71 11.91 13.50
CA SER A 366 -8.93 11.82 14.94
C SER A 366 -8.41 13.04 15.73
N HIS A 367 -7.27 13.58 15.34
CA HIS A 367 -6.58 14.66 16.07
C HIS A 367 -6.42 15.96 15.27
N VAL A 368 -6.56 15.90 13.96
CA VAL A 368 -6.34 17.03 13.06
C VAL A 368 -7.37 17.04 11.94
N MET A 369 -7.53 18.20 11.28
CA MET A 369 -8.19 18.33 10.00
C MET A 369 -7.21 18.90 8.98
N HIS A 370 -7.38 18.50 7.72
CA HIS A 370 -6.59 18.98 6.59
C HIS A 370 -7.47 19.50 5.46
N ILE A 371 -6.90 20.38 4.64
CA ILE A 371 -7.47 20.69 3.33
C ILE A 371 -7.07 19.57 2.38
N GLY A 372 -8.03 18.95 1.73
CA GLY A 372 -7.85 17.88 0.74
C GLY A 372 -8.37 18.30 -0.63
N SER A 373 -7.71 17.80 -1.66
CA SER A 373 -8.15 17.91 -3.05
C SER A 373 -7.98 16.60 -3.76
N THR A 374 -8.67 16.42 -4.90
CA THR A 374 -8.57 15.23 -5.72
C THR A 374 -8.20 15.64 -7.14
N VAL A 375 -7.08 15.10 -7.63
CA VAL A 375 -6.63 15.28 -9.02
C VAL A 375 -6.72 13.94 -9.72
N ARG A 376 -7.30 13.90 -10.92
CA ARG A 376 -7.42 12.70 -11.74
C ARG A 376 -6.82 12.88 -13.12
N GLY A 377 -6.48 11.76 -13.75
CA GLY A 377 -6.09 11.67 -15.15
C GLY A 377 -6.35 10.30 -15.71
N GLU A 378 -6.50 10.18 -17.01
CA GLU A 378 -6.59 8.88 -17.67
C GLU A 378 -5.20 8.48 -18.15
N ILE A 379 -4.74 7.28 -17.74
CA ILE A 379 -3.39 6.82 -18.09
C ILE A 379 -3.26 6.56 -19.58
N ARG A 380 -2.12 6.93 -20.17
CA ARG A 380 -1.81 6.59 -21.56
C ARG A 380 -1.52 5.10 -21.70
N GLU A 381 -1.77 4.55 -22.90
CA GLU A 381 -1.67 3.11 -23.16
C GLU A 381 -0.24 2.53 -22.97
N GLU A 382 0.79 3.38 -23.13
CA GLU A 382 2.20 2.98 -22.96
C GLU A 382 2.66 2.92 -21.50
N TYR A 383 1.81 3.28 -20.55
CA TYR A 383 2.08 3.24 -19.10
C TYR A 383 1.17 2.26 -18.37
N ASP A 384 1.62 1.83 -17.21
CA ASP A 384 0.92 0.90 -16.33
C ASP A 384 1.12 1.24 -14.84
#